data_53c1893b17221b22cb28534329e3d55f
#
_entry.id   53c1893b17221b22cb28534329e3d55f
#
_cell.length_a   1.000
_cell.length_b   1.000
_cell.length_c   1.000
_cell.angle_alpha   90.00
_cell.angle_beta   90.00
_cell.angle_gamma   90.00
#
_symmetry.space_group_name_H-M   'P 1'
#
loop_
_entity.id
_entity.type
_entity.pdbx_description
1 polymer ?
#
loop_
_entity_poly.entity_id
_entity_poly.type
_entity_poly.pdbx_seq_one_letter_code
_entity_poly.pdbx_strand_id
1 'polypeptide(L)'
;RFADSTLAYQGYGSGLPVEELRGMIRFATAGRTPDLTLLLDLSAERGLARKSGSNRTRFEEGFDAAFHERVATGFRSLAAAEPARWRVLDASAEQGALAAEIAQIVHVALAAKR
;
A
#
# COMPACT_ATOMS: atom_id res chain seq x y z
N ARG A 1 -3.15 4.12 -6.74
CA ARG A 1 -3.73 3.64 -5.49
C ARG A 1 -5.17 3.23 -5.69
N PHE A 2 -5.65 2.29 -4.91
CA PHE A 2 -7.01 1.79 -5.05
C PHE A 2 -7.57 1.45 -3.67
N ALA A 3 -8.53 0.54 -3.58
CA ALA A 3 -9.28 0.21 -2.37
C ALA A 3 -8.41 -0.13 -1.15
N ASP A 4 -7.26 -0.76 -1.37
CA ASP A 4 -6.38 -1.15 -0.27
C ASP A 4 -5.85 0.06 0.51
N SER A 5 -5.63 1.19 -0.16
CA SER A 5 -5.20 2.41 0.51
C SER A 5 -6.28 2.94 1.44
N THR A 6 -7.55 2.85 1.06
CA THR A 6 -8.66 3.23 1.94
C THR A 6 -8.66 2.39 3.21
N LEU A 7 -8.49 1.08 3.07
CA LEU A 7 -8.45 0.19 4.24
C LEU A 7 -7.26 0.53 5.15
N ALA A 8 -6.09 0.77 4.57
CA ALA A 8 -4.90 1.07 5.35
C ALA A 8 -5.02 2.41 6.08
N TYR A 9 -5.44 3.46 5.40
CA TYR A 9 -5.49 4.81 5.98
C TYR A 9 -6.70 5.00 6.89
N GLN A 10 -7.90 4.69 6.43
CA GLN A 10 -9.12 4.90 7.21
C GLN A 10 -9.37 3.79 8.21
N GLY A 11 -9.03 2.55 7.87
CA GLY A 11 -9.20 1.42 8.76
C GLY A 11 -8.12 1.33 9.81
N TYR A 12 -6.92 0.98 9.40
CA TYR A 12 -5.81 0.79 10.34
C TYR A 12 -5.29 2.10 10.91
N GLY A 13 -5.16 3.12 10.06
CA GLY A 13 -4.66 4.43 10.48
C GLY A 13 -5.61 5.16 11.41
N SER A 14 -6.84 5.38 10.97
CA SER A 14 -7.83 6.17 11.70
C SER A 14 -8.73 5.34 12.62
N GLY A 15 -8.64 4.02 12.58
CA GLY A 15 -9.36 3.15 13.49
C GLY A 15 -10.82 2.88 13.13
N LEU A 16 -11.23 3.13 11.88
CA LEU A 16 -12.59 2.79 11.46
C LEU A 16 -12.73 1.28 11.28
N PRO A 17 -13.94 0.72 11.46
CA PRO A 17 -14.15 -0.72 11.34
C PRO A 17 -13.83 -1.22 9.93
N VAL A 18 -12.84 -2.10 9.83
CA VAL A 18 -12.33 -2.59 8.54
C VAL A 18 -13.41 -3.34 7.75
N GLU A 19 -14.22 -4.17 8.42
CA GLU A 19 -15.25 -4.94 7.71
C GLU A 19 -16.35 -4.07 7.14
N GLU A 20 -16.71 -2.99 7.83
CA GLU A 20 -17.69 -2.03 7.29
C GLU A 20 -17.10 -1.28 6.11
N LEU A 21 -15.83 -0.89 6.20
CA LEU A 21 -15.14 -0.26 5.06
C LEU A 21 -15.08 -1.18 3.85
N ARG A 22 -14.85 -2.48 4.07
CA ARG A 22 -14.83 -3.46 2.98
C ARG A 22 -16.17 -3.51 2.24
N GLY A 23 -17.27 -3.45 2.98
CA GLY A 23 -18.60 -3.43 2.37
C GLY A 23 -18.82 -2.19 1.51
N MET A 24 -18.43 -1.03 2.01
CA MET A 24 -18.55 0.23 1.28
C MET A 24 -17.66 0.22 0.02
N ILE A 25 -16.46 -0.29 0.14
CA ILE A 25 -15.52 -0.40 -0.98
C ILE A 25 -16.08 -1.35 -2.04
N ARG A 26 -16.62 -2.48 -1.63
CA ARG A 26 -17.22 -3.46 -2.56
C ARG A 26 -18.33 -2.80 -3.38
N PHE A 27 -19.15 -2.02 -2.71
CA PHE A 27 -20.22 -1.27 -3.40
C PHE A 27 -19.62 -0.25 -4.38
N ALA A 28 -18.65 0.56 -3.91
CA ALA A 28 -18.07 1.63 -4.70
C ALA A 28 -17.27 1.13 -5.93
N THR A 29 -16.68 -0.05 -5.81
CA THR A 29 -15.84 -0.62 -6.88
C THR A 29 -16.57 -1.65 -7.75
N ALA A 30 -17.84 -1.89 -7.48
CA ALA A 30 -18.63 -2.95 -8.13
C ALA A 30 -17.96 -4.31 -7.99
N GLY A 31 -17.33 -4.56 -6.85
CA GLY A 31 -16.68 -5.83 -6.53
C GLY A 31 -15.34 -6.06 -7.21
N ARG A 32 -14.80 -5.07 -7.90
CA ARG A 32 -13.52 -5.22 -8.59
C ARG A 32 -12.36 -5.30 -7.59
N THR A 33 -11.44 -6.20 -7.84
CA THR A 33 -10.23 -6.38 -7.04
C THR A 33 -9.02 -6.40 -7.99
N PRO A 34 -7.93 -5.73 -7.64
CA PRO A 34 -6.71 -5.80 -8.45
C PRO A 34 -6.19 -7.23 -8.54
N ASP A 35 -5.68 -7.61 -9.70
CA ASP A 35 -5.04 -8.92 -9.88
C ASP A 35 -3.65 -8.97 -9.26
N LEU A 36 -2.99 -7.83 -9.18
CA LEU A 36 -1.65 -7.70 -8.62
C LEU A 36 -1.56 -6.38 -7.88
N THR A 37 -1.06 -6.45 -6.66
CA THR A 37 -0.77 -5.26 -5.85
C THR A 37 0.67 -5.31 -5.39
N LEU A 38 1.40 -4.24 -5.62
CA LEU A 38 2.79 -4.12 -5.19
C LEU A 38 2.84 -3.20 -3.97
N LEU A 39 3.42 -3.70 -2.90
CA LEU A 39 3.65 -2.92 -1.68
C LEU A 39 5.13 -2.58 -1.59
N LEU A 40 5.44 -1.30 -1.73
CA LEU A 40 6.80 -0.80 -1.54
C LEU A 40 6.97 -0.53 -0.04
N ASP A 41 7.54 -1.51 0.65
CA ASP A 41 7.59 -1.50 2.11
C ASP A 41 8.82 -0.73 2.62
N LEU A 42 8.54 0.28 3.42
CA LEU A 42 9.54 1.13 4.04
C LEU A 42 8.97 1.54 5.38
N SER A 43 9.83 1.70 6.41
CA SER A 43 9.34 2.15 7.70
C SER A 43 8.70 3.53 7.56
N ALA A 44 7.69 3.83 8.39
CA ALA A 44 7.00 5.12 8.34
C ALA A 44 7.99 6.27 8.56
N GLU A 45 8.93 6.10 9.47
CA GLU A 45 9.95 7.10 9.75
C GLU A 45 10.80 7.40 8.52
N ARG A 46 11.28 6.37 7.83
CA ARG A 46 12.10 6.53 6.62
C ARG A 46 11.29 7.11 5.48
N GLY A 47 10.02 6.72 5.36
CA GLY A 47 9.14 7.27 4.36
C GLY A 47 8.91 8.77 4.54
N LEU A 48 8.68 9.20 5.78
CA LEU A 48 8.51 10.62 6.10
C LEU A 48 9.81 11.40 5.87
N ALA A 49 10.96 10.81 6.20
CA ALA A 49 12.25 11.45 5.97
C ALA A 49 12.49 11.72 4.47
N ARG A 50 12.07 10.82 3.59
CA ARG A 50 12.18 11.01 2.14
C ARG A 50 11.32 12.15 1.64
N LYS A 51 10.23 12.45 2.33
CA LYS A 51 9.29 13.51 1.96
C LYS A 51 9.53 14.80 2.73
N SER A 52 10.59 14.88 3.50
CA SER A 52 10.90 16.08 4.27
C SER A 52 11.19 17.26 3.34
N GLY A 53 11.04 18.47 3.85
CA GLY A 53 11.26 19.68 3.09
C GLY A 53 10.04 20.07 2.27
N SER A 54 10.25 20.63 1.09
CA SER A 54 9.20 21.24 0.27
C SER A 54 8.20 20.23 -0.33
N ASN A 55 8.55 18.95 -0.31
CA ASN A 55 7.70 17.92 -0.93
C ASN A 55 6.63 17.36 0.03
N ARG A 56 6.62 17.81 1.27
CA ARG A 56 5.67 17.31 2.24
C ARG A 56 4.31 17.95 2.00
N THR A 57 3.28 17.12 1.83
CA THR A 57 1.94 17.62 1.59
C THR A 57 1.27 18.05 2.89
N ARG A 58 0.25 18.91 2.79
CA ARG A 58 -0.55 19.32 3.94
C ARG A 58 -1.20 18.12 4.63
N PHE A 59 -1.63 17.12 3.87
CA PHE A 59 -2.22 15.90 4.39
C PHE A 59 -1.21 15.15 5.25
N GLU A 60 0.01 14.98 4.75
CA GLU A 60 1.06 14.25 5.45
C GLU A 60 1.50 14.97 6.73
N GLU A 61 1.51 16.29 6.72
CA GLU A 61 1.86 17.08 7.88
C GLU A 61 0.83 16.96 9.00
N GLY A 62 -0.42 16.63 8.68
CA GLY A 62 -1.49 16.47 9.64
C GLY A 62 -1.45 15.18 10.43
N PHE A 63 -0.56 14.25 10.07
CA PHE A 63 -0.47 12.94 10.71
C PHE A 63 0.89 12.76 11.39
N ASP A 64 0.88 12.16 12.58
CA ASP A 64 2.09 11.87 13.33
C ASP A 64 2.73 10.54 12.89
N ALA A 65 3.90 10.24 13.47
CA ALA A 65 4.63 9.00 13.16
C ALA A 65 3.85 7.75 13.55
N ALA A 66 3.09 7.81 14.65
CA ALA A 66 2.29 6.67 15.10
C ALA A 66 1.18 6.34 14.09
N PHE A 67 0.55 7.35 13.51
CA PHE A 67 -0.45 7.15 12.48
C PHE A 67 0.18 6.45 11.26
N HIS A 68 1.31 6.96 10.79
CA HIS A 68 1.99 6.38 9.62
C HIS A 68 2.45 4.95 9.89
N GLU A 69 2.86 4.65 11.13
CA GLU A 69 3.23 3.29 11.49
C GLU A 69 2.02 2.35 11.47
N ARG A 70 0.86 2.82 11.93
CA ARG A 70 -0.37 2.04 11.86
C ARG A 70 -0.77 1.76 10.40
N VAL A 71 -0.61 2.74 9.53
CA VAL A 71 -0.90 2.58 8.10
C VAL A 71 0.03 1.53 7.49
N ALA A 72 1.33 1.61 7.79
CA ALA A 72 2.31 0.65 7.28
C ALA A 72 2.00 -0.76 7.77
N THR A 73 1.66 -0.91 9.04
CA THR A 73 1.26 -2.20 9.60
C THR A 73 -0.01 -2.71 8.91
N GLY A 74 -0.94 -1.81 8.63
CA GLY A 74 -2.17 -2.15 7.90
C GLY A 74 -1.89 -2.71 6.52
N PHE A 75 -1.01 -2.06 5.77
CA PHE A 75 -0.62 -2.57 4.45
C PHE A 75 0.02 -3.95 4.53
N ARG A 76 0.90 -4.17 5.51
CA ARG A 76 1.53 -5.48 5.71
C ARG A 76 0.50 -6.55 6.05
N SER A 77 -0.48 -6.21 6.89
CA SER A 77 -1.56 -7.14 7.24
C SER A 77 -2.41 -7.49 6.04
N LEU A 78 -2.75 -6.51 5.21
CA LEU A 78 -3.53 -6.73 4.00
C LEU A 78 -2.76 -7.64 3.03
N ALA A 79 -1.47 -7.40 2.87
CA ALA A 79 -0.62 -8.21 2.00
C ALA A 79 -0.53 -9.66 2.50
N ALA A 80 -0.36 -9.85 3.80
CA ALA A 80 -0.25 -11.18 4.40
C ALA A 80 -1.55 -11.98 4.26
N ALA A 81 -2.69 -11.30 4.24
CA ALA A 81 -3.99 -11.95 4.12
C ALA A 81 -4.27 -12.48 2.70
N GLU A 82 -3.63 -11.91 1.68
CA GLU A 82 -3.86 -12.30 0.28
C GLU A 82 -2.54 -12.46 -0.48
N PRO A 83 -1.68 -13.40 -0.09
CA PRO A 83 -0.33 -13.52 -0.67
C PRO A 83 -0.35 -13.82 -2.18
N ALA A 84 -1.43 -14.37 -2.71
CA ALA A 84 -1.52 -14.65 -4.14
C ALA A 84 -1.62 -13.37 -4.98
N ARG A 85 -2.19 -12.31 -4.40
CA ARG A 85 -2.42 -11.04 -5.10
C ARG A 85 -1.33 -10.01 -4.83
N TRP A 86 -0.68 -10.08 -3.68
CA TRP A 86 0.28 -9.08 -3.24
C TRP A 86 1.72 -9.53 -3.42
N ARG A 87 2.58 -8.57 -3.73
CA ARG A 87 4.05 -8.74 -3.69
C ARG A 87 4.62 -7.61 -2.86
N VAL A 88 5.37 -7.97 -1.83
CA VAL A 88 6.00 -6.99 -0.93
C VAL A 88 7.44 -6.81 -1.35
N LEU A 89 7.83 -5.58 -1.64
CA LEU A 89 9.16 -5.24 -2.12
C LEU A 89 9.84 -4.31 -1.12
N ASP A 90 11.16 -4.48 -0.98
CA ASP A 90 11.97 -3.64 -0.10
C ASP A 90 12.23 -2.29 -0.79
N ALA A 91 11.54 -1.25 -0.33
CA ALA A 91 11.66 0.07 -0.92
C ALA A 91 12.97 0.78 -0.57
N SER A 92 13.81 0.19 0.32
CA SER A 92 15.13 0.72 0.60
C SER A 92 16.18 0.29 -0.43
N ALA A 93 15.81 -0.64 -1.32
CA ALA A 93 16.70 -1.10 -2.37
C ALA A 93 17.00 0.02 -3.37
N GLU A 94 18.10 -0.14 -4.12
CA GLU A 94 18.49 0.81 -5.14
C GLU A 94 17.37 0.95 -6.19
N GLN A 95 17.10 2.18 -6.60
CA GLN A 95 15.93 2.49 -7.44
C GLN A 95 15.90 1.72 -8.75
N GLY A 96 17.03 1.59 -9.43
CA GLY A 96 17.11 0.85 -10.70
C GLY A 96 16.86 -0.64 -10.52
N ALA A 97 17.39 -1.22 -9.46
CA ALA A 97 17.17 -2.63 -9.13
C ALA A 97 15.71 -2.89 -8.78
N LEU A 98 15.10 -1.99 -8.02
CA LEU A 98 13.69 -2.09 -7.66
C LEU A 98 12.80 -1.99 -8.89
N ALA A 99 13.09 -1.07 -9.79
CA ALA A 99 12.36 -0.92 -11.04
C ALA A 99 12.43 -2.19 -11.90
N ALA A 100 13.61 -2.81 -11.97
CA ALA A 100 13.79 -4.05 -12.73
C ALA A 100 12.98 -5.21 -12.12
N GLU A 101 12.97 -5.30 -10.78
CA GLU A 101 12.19 -6.32 -10.09
C GLU A 101 10.69 -6.13 -10.34
N ILE A 102 10.20 -4.90 -10.27
CA ILE A 102 8.80 -4.59 -10.54
C ILE A 102 8.43 -4.98 -11.97
N ALA A 103 9.28 -4.63 -12.93
CA ALA A 103 9.03 -4.96 -14.34
C ALA A 103 8.92 -6.47 -14.54
N GLN A 104 9.78 -7.24 -13.89
CA GLN A 104 9.77 -8.69 -13.98
C GLN A 104 8.47 -9.28 -13.38
N ILE A 105 8.07 -8.79 -12.22
CA ILE A 105 6.86 -9.25 -11.55
C ILE A 105 5.62 -8.98 -12.42
N VAL A 106 5.54 -7.78 -12.97
CA VAL A 106 4.42 -7.38 -13.83
C VAL A 106 4.40 -8.23 -15.10
N HIS A 107 5.56 -8.45 -15.71
CA HIS A 107 5.67 -9.27 -16.91
C HIS A 107 5.14 -10.69 -16.67
N VAL A 108 5.56 -11.32 -15.58
CA VAL A 108 5.13 -12.67 -15.21
C VAL A 108 3.61 -12.70 -14.96
N ALA A 109 3.09 -11.71 -14.24
CA ALA A 109 1.66 -11.63 -13.93
C ALA A 109 0.83 -11.47 -15.20
N LEU A 110 1.26 -10.64 -16.14
CA LEU A 110 0.56 -10.46 -17.41
C LEU A 110 0.60 -11.73 -18.26
N ALA A 111 1.72 -12.43 -18.28
CA ALA A 111 1.82 -13.69 -19.02
C ALA A 111 0.89 -14.76 -18.46
N ALA A 112 0.71 -14.80 -17.15
CA ALA A 112 -0.19 -15.76 -16.48
C ALA A 112 -1.67 -15.50 -16.78
N LYS A 113 -2.02 -14.29 -17.24
CA LYS A 113 -3.41 -13.93 -17.57
C LYS A 113 -3.83 -14.35 -18.98
N ARG A 114 -2.91 -14.82 -19.81
CA ARG A 114 -3.19 -15.22 -21.20
C ARG A 114 -3.70 -16.64 -21.32
#